data_870c120b5a94103b3c7e60676063539a
#
_entry.id   870c120b5a94103b3c7e60676063539a
#
_cell.length_a   1.000
_cell.length_b   1.000
_cell.length_c   1.000
_cell.angle_alpha   90.00
_cell.angle_beta   90.00
_cell.angle_gamma   90.00
#
_symmetry.space_group_name_H-M   'P 1'
#
loop_
_entity.id
_entity.type
_entity.pdbx_description
1 polymer ?
#
loop_
_entity_poly.entity_id
_entity_poly.type
_entity_poly.pdbx_seq_one_letter_code
_entity_poly.pdbx_strand_id
1 'polypeptide(L)'
;MAFTLQIRQKKLFGKTTLDIPSLAQACGFCYGSNNDFYILQENEQVGGTAVFYHPEHIGRGIFFDGSKSREGYYEISYNIPTTKSEITDFARLAGEIESCLGRAEMYCVEEERAFTGRELEQGIEDFAAFSRKSLNQFCQNKEFRSHILTLARWPYTLTEDKTTAWGTCTDLFDFERTLHGLQARDVYYAKPRLLQKNDTKEIGAFYALTEECESVFPVRADGFLNLSELKVTEGFVQFVLYSEQRALEGMFPYGQFIEELSGYDVRQFDADHILIPPMTKAELVKLAGKLRGGEGMIQS
;
A
#
# COMPACT_ATOMS: atom_id res chain seq x y z
N MET A 1 5.37 13.40 -5.64
CA MET A 1 6.43 14.22 -4.97
C MET A 1 6.82 13.48 -3.70
N ALA A 2 8.10 13.46 -3.36
CA ALA A 2 8.59 12.88 -2.11
C ALA A 2 9.42 13.91 -1.36
N PHE A 3 9.71 13.63 -0.08
CA PHE A 3 10.74 14.28 0.70
C PHE A 3 11.78 13.21 1.02
N THR A 4 13.01 13.42 0.60
CA THR A 4 14.07 12.40 0.62
C THR A 4 15.29 12.88 1.38
N LEU A 5 15.74 12.12 2.38
CA LEU A 5 16.99 12.34 3.07
C LEU A 5 18.01 11.28 2.70
N GLN A 6 19.18 11.73 2.24
CA GLN A 6 20.38 10.93 2.14
C GLN A 6 21.17 11.06 3.43
N ILE A 7 21.38 9.97 4.16
CA ILE A 7 22.11 9.94 5.42
C ILE A 7 23.47 9.30 5.19
N ARG A 8 24.52 10.11 5.21
CA ARG A 8 25.91 9.69 4.94
C ARG A 8 26.69 9.51 6.22
N GLN A 9 27.29 8.35 6.37
CA GLN A 9 28.21 8.08 7.48
C GLN A 9 29.56 8.78 7.24
N LYS A 10 30.02 9.60 8.20
CA LYS A 10 31.32 10.29 8.18
C LYS A 10 32.45 9.46 8.79
N LYS A 11 32.49 8.14 8.57
CA LYS A 11 33.57 7.27 9.01
C LYS A 11 34.51 6.92 7.85
N LEU A 12 35.82 7.05 8.10
CA LEU A 12 36.86 6.69 7.12
C LEU A 12 37.04 5.16 7.03
N PHE A 13 36.84 4.43 8.14
CA PHE A 13 36.99 2.97 8.20
C PHE A 13 35.87 2.35 9.04
N GLY A 14 35.53 1.10 8.75
CA GLY A 14 34.53 0.35 9.52
C GLY A 14 33.12 0.93 9.36
N LYS A 15 32.60 0.97 8.14
CA LYS A 15 31.22 1.41 7.88
C LYS A 15 30.23 0.53 8.63
N THR A 16 29.29 1.16 9.32
CA THR A 16 28.21 0.45 10.03
C THR A 16 27.15 0.05 9.01
N THR A 17 26.72 -1.20 9.03
CA THR A 17 25.54 -1.65 8.29
C THR A 17 24.35 -1.60 9.21
N LEU A 18 23.27 -0.99 8.75
CA LEU A 18 22.00 -0.94 9.46
C LEU A 18 21.20 -2.21 9.21
N ASP A 19 20.59 -2.72 10.27
CA ASP A 19 19.69 -3.87 10.24
C ASP A 19 18.25 -3.40 10.32
N ILE A 20 17.44 -3.70 9.28
CA ILE A 20 16.05 -3.21 9.17
C ILE A 20 15.19 -3.66 10.35
N PRO A 21 15.17 -4.96 10.77
CA PRO A 21 14.42 -5.38 11.96
C PRO A 21 14.82 -4.62 13.24
N SER A 22 16.11 -4.40 13.45
CA SER A 22 16.60 -3.67 14.63
C SER A 22 16.17 -2.19 14.61
N LEU A 23 16.21 -1.52 13.46
CA LEU A 23 15.69 -0.15 13.31
C LEU A 23 14.18 -0.08 13.56
N ALA A 24 13.42 -1.04 13.01
CA ALA A 24 11.98 -1.12 13.23
C ALA A 24 11.68 -1.26 14.74
N GLN A 25 12.36 -2.17 15.41
CA GLN A 25 12.21 -2.40 16.85
C GLN A 25 12.56 -1.15 17.68
N ALA A 26 13.68 -0.49 17.37
CA ALA A 26 14.11 0.71 18.09
C ALA A 26 13.12 1.87 17.96
N CYS A 27 12.48 2.01 16.80
CA CYS A 27 11.46 3.04 16.55
C CYS A 27 10.03 2.61 16.94
N GLY A 28 9.78 1.35 17.30
CA GLY A 28 8.44 0.82 17.53
C GLY A 28 7.63 0.72 16.22
N PHE A 29 8.27 0.48 15.08
CA PHE A 29 7.66 0.37 13.78
C PHE A 29 7.45 -1.09 13.37
N CYS A 30 6.44 -1.28 12.52
CA CYS A 30 6.35 -2.43 11.63
C CYS A 30 7.10 -2.12 10.33
N TYR A 31 7.45 -3.16 9.58
CA TYR A 31 8.08 -3.01 8.28
C TYR A 31 7.65 -4.10 7.32
N GLY A 32 7.89 -3.87 6.04
CA GLY A 32 7.66 -4.85 4.99
C GLY A 32 8.22 -4.39 3.65
N SER A 33 7.97 -5.16 2.61
CA SER A 33 8.34 -4.83 1.24
C SER A 33 7.10 -4.82 0.35
N ASN A 34 6.97 -3.82 -0.52
CA ASN A 34 5.88 -3.76 -1.48
C ASN A 34 6.14 -4.73 -2.64
N ASN A 35 5.11 -5.49 -3.01
CA ASN A 35 5.12 -6.27 -4.24
C ASN A 35 4.80 -5.40 -5.48
N ASP A 36 4.75 -6.03 -6.66
CA ASP A 36 4.47 -5.36 -7.94
C ASP A 36 3.08 -4.67 -8.01
N PHE A 37 2.20 -4.92 -7.04
CA PHE A 37 0.88 -4.30 -6.93
C PHE A 37 0.81 -3.27 -5.79
N TYR A 38 1.94 -2.87 -5.22
CA TYR A 38 2.02 -1.98 -4.05
C TYR A 38 1.30 -2.52 -2.81
N ILE A 39 1.18 -3.84 -2.68
CA ILE A 39 0.66 -4.50 -1.48
C ILE A 39 1.83 -4.95 -0.63
N LEU A 40 1.84 -4.52 0.63
CA LEU A 40 2.90 -4.81 1.57
C LEU A 40 2.98 -6.30 1.90
N GLN A 41 4.17 -6.85 1.85
CA GLN A 41 4.52 -8.15 2.43
C GLN A 41 5.20 -7.88 3.77
N GLU A 42 4.48 -8.13 4.87
CA GLU A 42 4.97 -7.83 6.23
C GLU A 42 6.18 -8.66 6.59
N ASN A 43 7.11 -8.06 7.34
CA ASN A 43 8.37 -8.65 7.78
C ASN A 43 9.31 -9.09 6.65
N GLU A 44 9.05 -8.68 5.41
CA GLU A 44 9.93 -8.92 4.27
C GLU A 44 10.78 -7.69 3.97
N GLN A 45 11.95 -7.91 3.39
CA GLN A 45 12.86 -6.90 2.85
C GLN A 45 13.46 -7.39 1.54
N VAL A 46 13.59 -6.53 0.56
CA VAL A 46 14.14 -6.90 -0.76
C VAL A 46 15.32 -5.99 -1.10
N GLY A 47 16.49 -6.57 -1.33
CA GLY A 47 17.69 -5.82 -1.76
C GLY A 47 18.18 -4.76 -0.75
N GLY A 48 17.81 -4.88 0.53
CA GLY A 48 18.11 -3.87 1.55
C GLY A 48 17.13 -2.70 1.58
N THR A 49 15.98 -2.82 0.93
CA THR A 49 14.90 -1.83 0.98
C THR A 49 13.74 -2.31 1.86
N ALA A 50 13.01 -1.39 2.46
CA ALA A 50 11.80 -1.66 3.22
C ALA A 50 10.88 -0.42 3.26
N VAL A 51 9.62 -0.66 3.61
CA VAL A 51 8.66 0.37 4.02
C VAL A 51 8.44 0.23 5.52
N PHE A 52 8.67 1.30 6.27
CA PHE A 52 8.36 1.39 7.70
C PHE A 52 7.03 2.09 7.91
N TYR A 53 6.29 1.69 8.94
CA TYR A 53 5.07 2.37 9.38
C TYR A 53 4.83 2.15 10.87
N HIS A 54 4.17 3.10 11.51
CA HIS A 54 3.79 2.98 12.91
C HIS A 54 2.43 2.25 13.04
N PRO A 55 2.30 1.19 13.85
CA PRO A 55 1.06 0.40 13.91
C PRO A 55 -0.15 1.16 14.46
N GLU A 56 0.06 2.19 15.27
CA GLU A 56 -1.03 2.96 15.90
C GLU A 56 -1.52 4.14 15.05
N HIS A 57 -0.78 4.55 14.00
CA HIS A 57 -1.16 5.65 13.11
C HIS A 57 -0.57 5.45 11.70
N ILE A 58 -1.03 4.39 11.04
CA ILE A 58 -0.54 3.98 9.73
C ILE A 58 -0.86 5.06 8.69
N GLY A 59 0.19 5.60 8.08
CA GLY A 59 0.12 6.59 7.02
C GLY A 59 0.39 5.98 5.63
N ARG A 60 1.25 6.65 4.86
CA ARG A 60 1.67 6.19 3.53
C ARG A 60 2.93 5.32 3.54
N GLY A 61 3.59 5.26 4.69
CA GLY A 61 4.83 4.55 4.90
C GLY A 61 6.08 5.36 4.56
N ILE A 62 7.13 5.07 5.32
CA ILE A 62 8.44 5.65 5.14
C ILE A 62 9.28 4.63 4.39
N PHE A 63 9.70 4.98 3.18
CA PHE A 63 10.58 4.13 2.38
C PHE A 63 12.02 4.25 2.88
N PHE A 64 12.68 3.12 3.03
CA PHE A 64 14.09 2.99 3.39
C PHE A 64 14.84 2.26 2.27
N ASP A 65 15.98 2.82 1.87
CA ASP A 65 16.91 2.21 0.92
C ASP A 65 18.32 2.13 1.52
N GLY A 66 18.74 0.92 1.85
CA GLY A 66 20.09 0.58 2.30
C GLY A 66 20.94 -0.07 1.21
N SER A 67 20.47 -0.16 -0.04
CA SER A 67 21.22 -0.80 -1.13
C SER A 67 22.58 -0.19 -1.37
N LYS A 68 22.74 1.13 -1.07
CA LYS A 68 23.98 1.89 -1.22
C LYS A 68 24.81 1.99 0.07
N SER A 69 24.52 1.17 1.07
CA SER A 69 25.25 1.12 2.34
C SER A 69 26.76 0.88 2.13
N ARG A 70 27.15 0.12 1.11
CA ARG A 70 28.57 -0.08 0.74
C ARG A 70 29.25 1.21 0.26
N GLU A 71 28.49 2.13 -0.33
CA GLU A 71 28.96 3.47 -0.72
C GLU A 71 29.00 4.43 0.48
N GLY A 72 28.37 4.04 1.60
CA GLY A 72 28.39 4.75 2.90
C GLY A 72 27.24 5.70 3.08
N TYR A 73 26.11 5.52 2.38
CA TYR A 73 24.90 6.26 2.66
C TYR A 73 23.64 5.39 2.63
N TYR A 74 22.62 5.88 3.28
CA TYR A 74 21.28 5.33 3.35
C TYR A 74 20.31 6.41 2.88
N GLU A 75 19.17 6.00 2.37
CA GLU A 75 18.12 6.91 1.93
C GLU A 75 16.83 6.58 2.65
N ILE A 76 16.16 7.60 3.16
CA ILE A 76 14.79 7.48 3.66
C ILE A 76 13.92 8.53 3.00
N SER A 77 12.69 8.18 2.68
CA SER A 77 11.77 9.12 2.05
C SER A 77 10.31 8.86 2.46
N TYR A 78 9.49 9.89 2.38
CA TYR A 78 8.04 9.75 2.44
C TYR A 78 7.38 10.48 1.27
N ASN A 79 6.22 9.98 0.85
CA ASN A 79 5.45 10.58 -0.22
C ASN A 79 4.62 11.77 0.27
N ILE A 80 4.55 12.84 -0.49
CA ILE A 80 3.71 14.02 -0.22
C ILE A 80 2.46 13.98 -1.15
N PRO A 81 1.24 14.18 -0.61
CA PRO A 81 0.91 14.48 0.80
C PRO A 81 1.07 13.28 1.73
N THR A 82 1.34 13.54 3.03
CA THR A 82 1.32 12.55 4.09
C THR A 82 0.73 13.10 5.39
N THR A 83 0.65 12.26 6.44
CA THR A 83 0.10 12.63 7.76
C THR A 83 1.14 13.34 8.62
N LYS A 84 0.68 14.11 9.62
CA LYS A 84 1.59 14.75 10.58
C LYS A 84 2.33 13.72 11.44
N SER A 85 1.64 12.65 11.84
CA SER A 85 2.25 11.56 12.61
C SER A 85 3.37 10.89 11.81
N GLU A 86 3.18 10.64 10.51
CA GLU A 86 4.23 10.04 9.67
C GLU A 86 5.45 10.96 9.50
N ILE A 87 5.25 12.28 9.42
CA ILE A 87 6.35 13.26 9.41
C ILE A 87 7.16 13.18 10.72
N THR A 88 6.46 13.02 11.86
CA THR A 88 7.09 12.84 13.16
C THR A 88 7.88 11.53 13.23
N ASP A 89 7.31 10.46 12.72
CA ASP A 89 7.96 9.14 12.64
C ASP A 89 9.18 9.16 11.73
N PHE A 90 9.11 9.90 10.63
CA PHE A 90 10.24 10.11 9.74
C PHE A 90 11.42 10.81 10.45
N ALA A 91 11.15 11.86 11.21
CA ALA A 91 12.17 12.54 12.00
C ALA A 91 12.77 11.59 13.06
N ARG A 92 11.95 10.76 13.72
CA ARG A 92 12.39 9.73 14.66
C ARG A 92 13.30 8.70 14.00
N LEU A 93 12.91 8.17 12.83
CA LEU A 93 13.71 7.21 12.08
C LEU A 93 15.05 7.81 11.65
N ALA A 94 15.06 9.06 11.18
CA ALA A 94 16.28 9.78 10.81
C ALA A 94 17.23 9.91 12.00
N GLY A 95 16.71 10.27 13.19
CA GLY A 95 17.48 10.37 14.42
C GLY A 95 18.04 9.02 14.88
N GLU A 96 17.28 7.94 14.77
CA GLU A 96 17.75 6.59 15.11
C GLU A 96 18.86 6.13 14.17
N ILE A 97 18.70 6.37 12.87
CA ILE A 97 19.75 6.08 11.88
C ILE A 97 21.02 6.88 12.19
N GLU A 98 20.92 8.18 12.49
CA GLU A 98 22.03 9.02 12.88
C GLU A 98 22.75 8.46 14.13
N SER A 99 21.98 8.06 15.14
CA SER A 99 22.47 7.45 16.37
C SER A 99 23.27 6.15 16.09
N CYS A 100 22.71 5.25 15.29
CA CYS A 100 23.36 4.00 14.91
C CYS A 100 24.65 4.23 14.11
N LEU A 101 24.69 5.22 13.25
CA LEU A 101 25.86 5.56 12.43
C LEU A 101 26.92 6.33 13.21
N GLY A 102 26.56 7.00 14.30
CA GLY A 102 27.41 7.80 15.18
C GLY A 102 27.64 9.21 14.62
N ARG A 103 28.46 9.39 13.58
CA ARG A 103 28.63 10.66 12.87
C ARG A 103 28.05 10.54 11.48
N ALA A 104 26.92 11.17 11.25
CA ALA A 104 26.24 11.19 9.96
C ALA A 104 26.01 12.63 9.48
N GLU A 105 25.73 12.79 8.22
CA GLU A 105 25.24 14.00 7.59
C GLU A 105 23.95 13.66 6.87
N MET A 106 22.90 14.38 7.16
CA MET A 106 21.60 14.27 6.51
C MET A 106 21.49 15.36 5.44
N TYR A 107 21.27 14.97 4.20
CA TYR A 107 21.11 15.88 3.07
C TYR A 107 19.75 15.66 2.42
N CYS A 108 18.93 16.72 2.35
CA CYS A 108 17.66 16.68 1.64
C CYS A 108 17.89 16.88 0.15
N VAL A 109 17.39 15.94 -0.65
CA VAL A 109 17.58 15.94 -2.10
C VAL A 109 16.77 17.06 -2.76
N GLU A 110 15.52 17.25 -2.33
CA GLU A 110 14.61 18.22 -2.94
C GLU A 110 14.91 19.67 -2.57
N GLU A 111 15.43 19.90 -1.35
CA GLU A 111 15.80 21.25 -0.88
C GLU A 111 17.27 21.59 -1.13
N GLU A 112 18.06 20.63 -1.60
CA GLU A 112 19.50 20.77 -1.88
C GLU A 112 20.31 21.31 -0.69
N ARG A 113 19.92 20.91 0.55
CA ARG A 113 20.60 21.37 1.77
C ARG A 113 20.75 20.25 2.82
N ALA A 114 21.71 20.48 3.73
CA ALA A 114 21.85 19.62 4.90
C ALA A 114 20.82 19.96 5.98
N PHE A 115 20.42 18.92 6.72
CA PHE A 115 19.56 19.00 7.90
C PHE A 115 20.28 18.41 9.11
N THR A 116 19.93 18.91 10.28
CA THR A 116 20.20 18.26 11.56
C THR A 116 18.93 17.59 12.07
N GLY A 117 19.05 16.58 12.94
CA GLY A 117 17.88 15.96 13.59
C GLY A 117 16.99 17.00 14.29
N ARG A 118 17.59 18.01 14.93
CA ARG A 118 16.87 19.11 15.57
C ARG A 118 16.05 19.96 14.58
N GLU A 119 16.60 20.25 13.40
CA GLU A 119 15.87 21.00 12.36
C GLU A 119 14.69 20.20 11.81
N LEU A 120 14.83 18.87 11.67
CA LEU A 120 13.72 18.01 11.29
C LEU A 120 12.60 18.03 12.34
N GLU A 121 12.93 17.89 13.62
CA GLU A 121 11.94 17.95 14.71
C GLU A 121 11.26 19.31 14.80
N GLN A 122 12.00 20.41 14.68
CA GLN A 122 11.47 21.78 14.72
C GLN A 122 10.64 22.11 13.49
N GLY A 123 10.89 21.47 12.35
CA GLY A 123 10.20 21.70 11.09
C GLY A 123 8.88 20.90 10.94
N ILE A 124 8.49 20.03 11.88
CA ILE A 124 7.32 19.14 11.74
C ILE A 124 6.05 19.92 11.40
N GLU A 125 5.80 21.06 12.03
CA GLU A 125 4.59 21.87 11.77
C GLU A 125 4.61 22.47 10.34
N ASP A 126 5.76 22.93 9.87
CA ASP A 126 5.92 23.48 8.52
C ASP A 126 5.77 22.39 7.45
N PHE A 127 6.37 21.23 7.68
CA PHE A 127 6.20 20.07 6.80
C PHE A 127 4.74 19.58 6.76
N ALA A 128 4.04 19.57 7.91
CA ALA A 128 2.64 19.22 7.98
C ALA A 128 1.76 20.26 7.24
N ALA A 129 2.06 21.55 7.38
CA ALA A 129 1.36 22.61 6.66
C ALA A 129 1.58 22.48 5.13
N PHE A 130 2.80 22.16 4.71
CA PHE A 130 3.11 21.90 3.30
C PHE A 130 2.40 20.65 2.78
N SER A 131 2.38 19.56 3.57
CA SER A 131 1.67 18.32 3.24
C SER A 131 0.17 18.56 3.06
N ARG A 132 -0.46 19.32 3.96
CA ARG A 132 -1.87 19.73 3.84
C ARG A 132 -2.15 20.50 2.56
N LYS A 133 -1.31 21.50 2.26
CA LYS A 133 -1.43 22.27 1.00
C LYS A 133 -1.32 21.36 -0.22
N SER A 134 -0.39 20.43 -0.19
CA SER A 134 -0.20 19.44 -1.25
C SER A 134 -1.40 18.50 -1.39
N LEU A 135 -2.02 18.09 -0.27
CA LEU A 135 -3.25 17.31 -0.28
C LEU A 135 -4.41 18.07 -0.97
N ASN A 136 -4.60 19.36 -0.59
CA ASN A 136 -5.61 20.18 -1.24
C ASN A 136 -5.37 20.28 -2.76
N GLN A 137 -4.13 20.53 -3.20
CA GLN A 137 -3.76 20.61 -4.61
C GLN A 137 -3.95 19.28 -5.33
N PHE A 138 -3.55 18.17 -4.71
CA PHE A 138 -3.74 16.83 -5.25
C PHE A 138 -5.22 16.54 -5.49
N CYS A 139 -6.09 16.79 -4.52
CA CYS A 139 -7.53 16.57 -4.66
C CYS A 139 -8.21 17.52 -5.67
N GLN A 140 -7.71 18.74 -5.83
CA GLN A 140 -8.24 19.72 -6.78
C GLN A 140 -7.74 19.53 -8.22
N ASN A 141 -6.77 18.66 -8.46
CA ASN A 141 -6.22 18.45 -9.79
C ASN A 141 -7.19 17.68 -10.68
N LYS A 142 -7.78 18.37 -11.65
CA LYS A 142 -8.76 17.81 -12.60
C LYS A 142 -8.14 17.03 -13.77
N GLU A 143 -6.82 17.03 -13.89
CA GLU A 143 -6.12 16.25 -14.92
C GLU A 143 -6.04 14.76 -14.54
N PHE A 144 -6.15 14.44 -13.25
CA PHE A 144 -6.20 13.06 -12.80
C PHE A 144 -7.57 12.43 -13.10
N ARG A 145 -7.55 11.28 -13.75
CA ARG A 145 -8.76 10.46 -13.95
C ARG A 145 -9.26 9.86 -12.63
N SER A 146 -8.33 9.51 -11.76
CA SER A 146 -8.58 9.04 -10.40
C SER A 146 -7.47 9.53 -9.48
N HIS A 147 -7.79 9.80 -8.22
CA HIS A 147 -6.85 10.25 -7.21
C HIS A 147 -6.41 9.03 -6.40
N ILE A 148 -5.25 8.48 -6.74
CA ILE A 148 -4.71 7.27 -6.10
C ILE A 148 -3.56 7.64 -5.16
N LEU A 149 -3.61 7.14 -3.93
CA LEU A 149 -2.53 7.19 -2.96
C LEU A 149 -1.98 5.79 -2.74
N THR A 150 -0.68 5.62 -2.89
CA THR A 150 0.00 4.44 -2.35
C THR A 150 0.12 4.63 -0.84
N LEU A 151 -0.52 3.75 -0.06
CA LEU A 151 -0.41 3.74 1.39
C LEU A 151 0.68 2.76 1.84
N ALA A 152 0.93 2.67 3.14
CA ALA A 152 1.93 1.75 3.67
C ALA A 152 1.61 0.27 3.32
N ARG A 153 0.34 -0.13 3.44
CA ARG A 153 -0.07 -1.54 3.26
C ARG A 153 -0.65 -1.86 1.89
N TRP A 154 -1.35 -0.92 1.23
CA TRP A 154 -1.99 -1.09 -0.09
C TRP A 154 -2.34 0.24 -0.73
N PRO A 155 -2.65 0.28 -2.03
CA PRO A 155 -3.18 1.48 -2.69
C PRO A 155 -4.59 1.84 -2.20
N TYR A 156 -4.92 3.11 -2.30
CA TYR A 156 -6.25 3.66 -1.98
C TYR A 156 -6.67 4.66 -3.05
N THR A 157 -7.81 4.44 -3.67
CA THR A 157 -8.40 5.38 -4.65
C THR A 157 -9.44 6.24 -3.95
N LEU A 158 -9.23 7.56 -3.91
CA LEU A 158 -10.12 8.49 -3.23
C LEU A 158 -11.52 8.43 -3.82
N THR A 159 -12.53 8.36 -2.94
CA THR A 159 -13.92 8.58 -3.31
C THR A 159 -14.20 10.07 -3.56
N GLU A 160 -15.29 10.41 -4.23
CA GLU A 160 -15.63 11.79 -4.55
C GLU A 160 -15.83 12.66 -3.30
N ASP A 161 -16.44 12.09 -2.25
CA ASP A 161 -16.62 12.76 -0.96
C ASP A 161 -15.28 13.08 -0.29
N LYS A 162 -14.31 12.15 -0.33
CA LYS A 162 -12.96 12.36 0.20
C LYS A 162 -12.19 13.38 -0.62
N THR A 163 -12.27 13.30 -1.93
CA THR A 163 -11.64 14.27 -2.84
C THR A 163 -12.17 15.68 -2.58
N THR A 164 -13.48 15.84 -2.39
CA THR A 164 -14.11 17.12 -2.07
C THR A 164 -13.68 17.62 -0.68
N ALA A 165 -13.78 16.79 0.34
CA ALA A 165 -13.47 17.15 1.71
C ALA A 165 -12.00 17.53 1.90
N TRP A 166 -11.08 16.73 1.35
CA TRP A 166 -9.65 16.97 1.49
C TRP A 166 -9.13 18.05 0.55
N GLY A 167 -9.84 18.35 -0.54
CA GLY A 167 -9.51 19.45 -1.44
C GLY A 167 -9.60 20.84 -0.78
N THR A 168 -10.28 20.94 0.36
CA THR A 168 -10.50 22.21 1.10
C THR A 168 -10.22 22.08 2.60
N CYS A 169 -9.57 21.01 3.03
CA CYS A 169 -9.29 20.77 4.44
C CYS A 169 -8.34 21.83 5.03
N THR A 170 -8.56 22.16 6.32
CA THR A 170 -7.74 23.14 7.06
C THR A 170 -6.70 22.47 7.95
N ASP A 171 -6.81 21.17 8.16
CA ASP A 171 -5.87 20.33 8.91
C ASP A 171 -5.78 18.93 8.28
N LEU A 172 -4.93 18.05 8.82
CA LEU A 172 -4.73 16.68 8.36
C LEU A 172 -5.46 15.63 9.22
N PHE A 173 -6.29 16.02 10.17
CA PHE A 173 -6.87 15.09 11.15
C PHE A 173 -7.75 14.02 10.50
N ASP A 174 -8.71 14.42 9.63
CA ASP A 174 -9.58 13.44 8.95
C ASP A 174 -8.79 12.58 7.95
N PHE A 175 -7.79 13.15 7.29
CA PHE A 175 -6.87 12.42 6.41
C PHE A 175 -6.14 11.33 7.18
N GLU A 176 -5.47 11.66 8.26
CA GLU A 176 -4.73 10.73 9.12
C GLU A 176 -5.63 9.63 9.68
N ARG A 177 -6.77 10.02 10.27
CA ARG A 177 -7.74 9.06 10.81
C ARG A 177 -8.26 8.10 9.75
N THR A 178 -8.52 8.58 8.53
CA THR A 178 -9.01 7.75 7.44
C THR A 178 -7.94 6.77 6.97
N LEU A 179 -6.68 7.24 6.74
CA LEU A 179 -5.61 6.35 6.29
C LEU A 179 -5.32 5.24 7.29
N HIS A 180 -5.26 5.60 8.60
CA HIS A 180 -5.08 4.61 9.65
C HIS A 180 -6.26 3.64 9.69
N GLY A 181 -7.51 4.13 9.74
CA GLY A 181 -8.70 3.30 9.84
C GLY A 181 -8.89 2.31 8.69
N LEU A 182 -8.46 2.68 7.49
CA LEU A 182 -8.44 1.75 6.34
C LEU A 182 -7.43 0.62 6.55
N GLN A 183 -6.22 0.95 7.04
CA GLN A 183 -5.08 0.03 7.07
C GLN A 183 -4.97 -0.77 8.39
N ALA A 184 -5.59 -0.31 9.47
CA ALA A 184 -5.65 -1.04 10.75
C ALA A 184 -6.59 -2.25 10.73
N ARG A 185 -7.34 -2.45 9.64
CA ARG A 185 -8.25 -3.60 9.46
C ARG A 185 -7.45 -4.86 9.15
N ASP A 186 -7.90 -5.98 9.70
CA ASP A 186 -7.43 -7.30 9.32
C ASP A 186 -8.24 -7.80 8.12
N VAL A 187 -7.78 -7.47 6.93
CA VAL A 187 -8.44 -7.84 5.66
C VAL A 187 -7.46 -8.49 4.70
N TYR A 188 -7.95 -9.40 3.91
CA TYR A 188 -7.23 -9.85 2.73
C TYR A 188 -7.44 -8.84 1.59
N TYR A 189 -6.38 -8.14 1.21
CA TYR A 189 -6.41 -7.27 0.02
C TYR A 189 -6.06 -8.11 -1.21
N ALA A 190 -7.06 -8.35 -2.07
CA ALA A 190 -6.94 -9.28 -3.17
C ALA A 190 -5.96 -8.79 -4.24
N LYS A 191 -4.94 -9.59 -4.51
CA LYS A 191 -3.99 -9.38 -5.61
C LYS A 191 -4.24 -10.40 -6.73
N PRO A 192 -4.19 -9.99 -8.00
CA PRO A 192 -4.33 -10.92 -9.10
C PRO A 192 -3.06 -11.77 -9.28
N ARG A 193 -3.25 -13.01 -9.67
CA ARG A 193 -2.23 -13.77 -10.37
C ARG A 193 -2.41 -13.52 -11.86
N LEU A 194 -1.43 -12.92 -12.51
CA LEU A 194 -1.48 -12.64 -13.95
C LEU A 194 -0.91 -13.83 -14.71
N LEU A 195 -1.67 -14.33 -15.69
CA LEU A 195 -1.26 -15.41 -16.57
C LEU A 195 -1.41 -14.96 -18.03
N GLN A 196 -0.35 -15.13 -18.81
CA GLN A 196 -0.36 -14.83 -20.24
C GLN A 196 -0.65 -16.09 -21.03
N LYS A 197 -1.59 -16.03 -21.98
CA LYS A 197 -1.83 -17.09 -22.95
C LYS A 197 -0.67 -17.17 -23.95
N ASN A 198 -0.14 -18.37 -24.17
CA ASN A 198 1.02 -18.55 -25.04
C ASN A 198 0.78 -18.11 -26.49
N ASP A 199 -0.42 -18.32 -27.00
CA ASP A 199 -0.76 -18.16 -28.41
C ASP A 199 -1.16 -16.72 -28.77
N THR A 200 -1.88 -16.01 -27.89
CA THR A 200 -2.48 -14.69 -28.18
C THR A 200 -1.81 -13.54 -27.46
N LYS A 201 -0.92 -13.83 -26.49
CA LYS A 201 -0.36 -12.85 -25.54
C LYS A 201 -1.42 -12.12 -24.67
N GLU A 202 -2.65 -12.59 -24.70
CA GLU A 202 -3.71 -12.09 -23.80
C GLU A 202 -3.34 -12.39 -22.35
N ILE A 203 -3.71 -11.47 -21.45
CA ILE A 203 -3.43 -11.59 -20.02
C ILE A 203 -4.74 -11.81 -19.28
N GLY A 204 -4.81 -12.92 -18.55
CA GLY A 204 -5.88 -13.19 -17.60
C GLY A 204 -5.48 -12.77 -16.19
N ALA A 205 -6.39 -12.15 -15.45
CA ALA A 205 -6.25 -11.84 -14.05
C ALA A 205 -7.05 -12.84 -13.21
N PHE A 206 -6.38 -13.56 -12.30
CA PHE A 206 -6.96 -14.58 -11.45
C PHE A 206 -6.92 -14.17 -9.99
N TYR A 207 -8.09 -14.12 -9.36
CA TYR A 207 -8.26 -13.78 -7.95
C TYR A 207 -8.68 -15.00 -7.14
N ALA A 208 -8.39 -15.00 -5.85
CA ALA A 208 -8.86 -16.01 -4.93
C ALA A 208 -9.72 -15.36 -3.83
N LEU A 209 -10.90 -15.91 -3.58
CA LEU A 209 -11.73 -15.55 -2.42
C LEU A 209 -11.74 -16.73 -1.46
N THR A 210 -11.42 -16.47 -0.18
CA THR A 210 -11.39 -17.50 0.85
C THR A 210 -12.52 -17.32 1.86
N GLU A 211 -12.88 -18.42 2.55
CA GLU A 211 -13.84 -18.41 3.63
C GLU A 211 -13.31 -17.67 4.87
N GLU A 212 -14.22 -17.19 5.73
CA GLU A 212 -13.97 -16.61 7.06
C GLU A 212 -13.01 -15.41 7.07
N CYS A 213 -12.83 -14.74 5.91
CA CYS A 213 -11.91 -13.62 5.78
C CYS A 213 -12.61 -12.41 5.14
N GLU A 214 -12.58 -11.26 5.83
CA GLU A 214 -12.99 -9.99 5.22
C GLU A 214 -12.03 -9.66 4.08
N SER A 215 -12.54 -9.36 2.89
CA SER A 215 -11.70 -9.28 1.68
C SER A 215 -11.98 -8.03 0.86
N VAL A 216 -10.91 -7.34 0.44
CA VAL A 216 -10.98 -6.19 -0.47
C VAL A 216 -10.74 -6.66 -1.89
N PHE A 217 -11.68 -6.41 -2.78
CA PHE A 217 -11.61 -6.80 -4.19
C PHE A 217 -11.83 -5.60 -5.10
N PRO A 218 -11.11 -5.48 -6.24
CA PRO A 218 -11.41 -4.45 -7.21
C PRO A 218 -12.78 -4.68 -7.86
N VAL A 219 -13.49 -3.61 -8.23
CA VAL A 219 -14.78 -3.71 -8.93
C VAL A 219 -14.63 -4.24 -10.36
N ARG A 220 -13.41 -4.22 -10.91
CA ARG A 220 -13.06 -4.76 -12.24
C ARG A 220 -11.81 -5.61 -12.12
N ALA A 221 -11.72 -6.63 -12.95
CA ALA A 221 -10.58 -7.56 -12.94
C ALA A 221 -9.22 -6.90 -13.23
N ASP A 222 -9.19 -5.76 -13.90
CA ASP A 222 -8.02 -4.93 -14.19
C ASP A 222 -7.83 -3.76 -13.21
N GLY A 223 -8.64 -3.69 -12.17
CA GLY A 223 -8.65 -2.64 -11.15
C GLY A 223 -7.54 -2.78 -10.11
N PHE A 224 -6.30 -2.97 -10.53
CA PHE A 224 -5.13 -3.03 -9.66
C PHE A 224 -4.06 -2.05 -10.12
N LEU A 225 -3.31 -1.52 -9.17
CA LEU A 225 -2.18 -0.65 -9.47
C LEU A 225 -0.98 -1.49 -9.90
N ASN A 226 -0.46 -1.22 -11.10
CA ASN A 226 0.75 -1.83 -11.62
C ASN A 226 1.53 -0.80 -12.44
N LEU A 227 2.85 -0.85 -12.39
CA LEU A 227 3.76 0.01 -13.16
C LEU A 227 3.83 -0.35 -14.65
N SER A 228 3.40 -1.57 -15.05
CA SER A 228 3.39 -2.00 -16.43
C SER A 228 2.06 -1.64 -17.09
N GLU A 229 2.08 -1.27 -18.38
CA GLU A 229 0.90 -1.04 -19.22
C GLU A 229 0.23 -2.38 -19.63
N LEU A 230 0.10 -3.32 -18.69
CA LEU A 230 -0.51 -4.61 -18.93
C LEU A 230 -2.01 -4.44 -19.19
N LYS A 231 -2.46 -4.93 -20.33
CA LYS A 231 -3.89 -4.96 -20.67
C LYS A 231 -4.46 -6.32 -20.31
N VAL A 232 -5.24 -6.37 -19.22
CA VAL A 232 -6.01 -7.56 -18.87
C VAL A 232 -7.21 -7.69 -19.82
N THR A 233 -7.35 -8.86 -20.43
CA THR A 233 -8.44 -9.17 -21.37
C THR A 233 -9.53 -10.02 -20.73
N GLU A 234 -9.20 -10.80 -19.72
CA GLU A 234 -10.13 -11.69 -19.01
C GLU A 234 -9.86 -11.66 -17.50
N GLY A 235 -10.90 -11.81 -16.71
CA GLY A 235 -10.79 -11.91 -15.26
C GLY A 235 -11.56 -13.10 -14.71
N PHE A 236 -10.98 -13.76 -13.73
CA PHE A 236 -11.57 -14.94 -13.07
C PHE A 236 -11.39 -14.86 -11.56
N VAL A 237 -12.32 -15.50 -10.85
CA VAL A 237 -12.21 -15.75 -9.41
C VAL A 237 -12.32 -17.25 -9.13
N GLN A 238 -11.48 -17.73 -8.20
CA GLN A 238 -11.55 -19.07 -7.66
C GLN A 238 -11.88 -19.00 -6.16
N PHE A 239 -12.75 -19.87 -5.69
CA PHE A 239 -13.06 -19.95 -4.26
C PHE A 239 -12.18 -21.00 -3.60
N VAL A 240 -11.57 -20.63 -2.47
CA VAL A 240 -10.64 -21.48 -1.73
C VAL A 240 -11.22 -21.76 -0.35
N LEU A 241 -11.38 -23.03 -0.04
CA LEU A 241 -11.76 -23.50 1.29
C LEU A 241 -10.47 -23.72 2.10
N TYR A 242 -10.10 -22.73 2.88
CA TYR A 242 -8.88 -22.78 3.69
C TYR A 242 -8.95 -23.89 4.74
N SER A 243 -10.14 -24.08 5.35
CA SER A 243 -10.39 -25.16 6.32
C SER A 243 -10.15 -26.57 5.76
N GLU A 244 -10.30 -26.75 4.45
CA GLU A 244 -10.09 -28.01 3.75
C GLU A 244 -8.82 -28.03 2.90
N GLN A 245 -8.05 -26.93 2.88
CA GLN A 245 -6.85 -26.76 2.07
C GLN A 245 -7.05 -27.09 0.58
N ARG A 246 -8.22 -26.78 0.01
CA ARG A 246 -8.56 -27.02 -1.39
C ARG A 246 -9.34 -25.87 -2.01
N ALA A 247 -9.23 -25.73 -3.31
CA ALA A 247 -10.11 -24.88 -4.08
C ALA A 247 -11.45 -25.61 -4.37
N LEU A 248 -12.54 -24.85 -4.46
CA LEU A 248 -13.76 -25.35 -5.08
C LEU A 248 -13.50 -25.53 -6.59
N GLU A 249 -14.14 -26.58 -7.15
CA GLU A 249 -14.03 -26.87 -8.57
C GLU A 249 -14.62 -25.73 -9.42
N GLY A 250 -13.87 -25.29 -10.43
CA GLY A 250 -14.21 -24.25 -11.38
C GLY A 250 -13.58 -22.89 -11.08
N MET A 251 -13.37 -22.13 -12.14
CA MET A 251 -13.04 -20.72 -12.11
C MET A 251 -14.22 -19.97 -12.71
N PHE A 252 -14.61 -18.87 -12.08
CA PHE A 252 -15.81 -18.13 -12.45
C PHE A 252 -15.43 -16.79 -13.10
N PRO A 253 -16.13 -16.37 -14.17
CA PRO A 253 -15.91 -15.08 -14.78
C PRO A 253 -16.06 -13.94 -13.77
N TYR A 254 -15.08 -13.03 -13.72
CA TYR A 254 -15.00 -11.98 -12.71
C TYR A 254 -16.22 -11.05 -12.72
N GLY A 255 -16.71 -10.67 -13.90
CA GLY A 255 -17.90 -9.83 -14.04
C GLY A 255 -19.15 -10.46 -13.42
N GLN A 256 -19.41 -11.73 -13.70
CA GLN A 256 -20.53 -12.46 -13.09
C GLN A 256 -20.38 -12.58 -11.57
N PHE A 257 -19.17 -12.79 -11.08
CA PHE A 257 -18.89 -12.82 -9.64
C PHE A 257 -19.27 -11.49 -8.97
N ILE A 258 -18.85 -10.35 -9.54
CA ILE A 258 -19.19 -9.02 -8.99
C ILE A 258 -20.71 -8.78 -9.01
N GLU A 259 -21.40 -9.18 -10.08
CA GLU A 259 -22.86 -9.03 -10.18
C GLU A 259 -23.59 -9.87 -9.10
N GLU A 260 -23.18 -11.13 -8.88
CA GLU A 260 -23.78 -12.00 -7.88
C GLU A 260 -23.54 -11.54 -6.43
N LEU A 261 -22.48 -10.75 -6.20
CA LEU A 261 -22.21 -10.17 -4.88
C LEU A 261 -23.25 -9.13 -4.46
N SER A 262 -24.10 -8.63 -5.37
CA SER A 262 -25.18 -7.69 -5.03
C SER A 262 -26.21 -8.27 -4.04
N GLY A 263 -26.25 -9.58 -3.87
CA GLY A 263 -27.08 -10.29 -2.88
C GLY A 263 -26.46 -10.43 -1.49
N TYR A 264 -25.27 -9.85 -1.24
CA TYR A 264 -24.52 -9.94 0.01
C TYR A 264 -24.28 -8.55 0.62
N ASP A 265 -23.91 -8.45 1.91
CA ASP A 265 -23.59 -7.16 2.59
C ASP A 265 -22.22 -6.62 2.18
N VAL A 266 -22.05 -6.41 0.88
CA VAL A 266 -20.83 -5.84 0.31
C VAL A 266 -20.87 -4.33 0.47
N ARG A 267 -19.73 -3.75 0.88
CA ARG A 267 -19.59 -2.30 1.11
C ARG A 267 -18.54 -1.71 0.16
N GLN A 268 -18.65 -0.44 -0.10
CA GLN A 268 -17.58 0.29 -0.77
C GLN A 268 -16.37 0.37 0.17
N PHE A 269 -15.18 0.02 -0.33
CA PHE A 269 -13.93 0.20 0.38
C PHE A 269 -13.24 1.52 -0.04
N ASP A 270 -13.12 1.73 -1.34
CA ASP A 270 -12.66 2.96 -1.97
C ASP A 270 -13.36 3.15 -3.32
N ALA A 271 -12.92 4.08 -4.17
CA ALA A 271 -13.59 4.34 -5.44
C ALA A 271 -13.52 3.15 -6.44
N ASP A 272 -12.50 2.31 -6.33
CA ASP A 272 -12.25 1.20 -7.26
C ASP A 272 -12.40 -0.18 -6.60
N HIS A 273 -12.61 -0.26 -5.28
CA HIS A 273 -12.66 -1.51 -4.53
C HIS A 273 -13.90 -1.64 -3.67
N ILE A 274 -14.30 -2.89 -3.47
CA ILE A 274 -15.37 -3.30 -2.56
C ILE A 274 -14.80 -4.14 -1.42
N LEU A 275 -15.48 -4.08 -0.28
CA LEU A 275 -15.21 -4.89 0.91
C LEU A 275 -16.27 -5.98 1.00
N ILE A 276 -15.83 -7.21 0.82
CA ILE A 276 -16.66 -8.43 0.94
C ILE A 276 -16.57 -8.90 2.39
N PRO A 277 -17.70 -9.07 3.09
CA PRO A 277 -17.70 -9.57 4.46
C PRO A 277 -17.14 -11.01 4.53
N PRO A 278 -16.71 -11.49 5.70
CA PRO A 278 -16.34 -12.88 5.87
C PRO A 278 -17.49 -13.79 5.45
N MET A 279 -17.24 -14.67 4.50
CA MET A 279 -18.23 -15.62 3.99
C MET A 279 -17.96 -17.00 4.58
N THR A 280 -19.02 -17.66 5.04
CA THR A 280 -18.93 -19.04 5.48
C THR A 280 -18.71 -19.98 4.29
N LYS A 281 -18.20 -21.19 4.54
CA LYS A 281 -18.10 -22.24 3.53
C LYS A 281 -19.43 -22.47 2.80
N ALA A 282 -20.56 -22.48 3.54
CA ALA A 282 -21.88 -22.70 2.95
C ALA A 282 -22.27 -21.58 1.98
N GLU A 283 -21.93 -20.34 2.30
CA GLU A 283 -22.17 -19.18 1.43
C GLU A 283 -21.29 -19.22 0.18
N LEU A 284 -20.00 -19.57 0.30
CA LEU A 284 -19.12 -19.74 -0.87
C LEU A 284 -19.61 -20.85 -1.80
N VAL A 285 -20.03 -22.00 -1.25
CA VAL A 285 -20.61 -23.11 -2.03
C VAL A 285 -21.91 -22.68 -2.72
N LYS A 286 -22.77 -21.93 -2.03
CA LYS A 286 -24.01 -21.37 -2.61
C LYS A 286 -23.72 -20.40 -3.74
N LEU A 287 -22.74 -19.49 -3.54
CA LEU A 287 -22.30 -18.53 -4.56
C LEU A 287 -21.73 -19.26 -5.79
N ALA A 288 -20.87 -20.27 -5.57
CA ALA A 288 -20.36 -21.13 -6.65
C ALA A 288 -21.47 -21.83 -7.42
N GLY A 289 -22.51 -22.30 -6.72
CA GLY A 289 -23.68 -22.94 -7.33
C GLY A 289 -24.46 -21.98 -8.25
N LYS A 290 -24.64 -20.74 -7.84
CA LYS A 290 -25.27 -19.69 -8.66
C LYS A 290 -24.46 -19.39 -9.93
N LEU A 291 -23.14 -19.21 -9.78
CA LEU A 291 -22.22 -18.92 -10.88
C LEU A 291 -22.10 -20.07 -11.90
N ARG A 292 -22.33 -21.34 -11.47
CA ARG A 292 -22.38 -22.50 -12.39
C ARG A 292 -23.67 -22.57 -13.19
N GLY A 293 -24.78 -22.06 -12.66
CA GLY A 293 -26.09 -22.02 -13.35
C GLY A 293 -26.19 -20.92 -14.42
N GLY A 294 -25.32 -19.93 -14.40
CA GLY A 294 -25.14 -18.96 -15.50
C GLY A 294 -24.21 -19.57 -16.56
N GLU A 295 -24.59 -19.52 -17.83
CA GLU A 295 -23.79 -20.05 -18.95
C GLU A 295 -22.37 -19.45 -18.95
N GLY A 296 -21.35 -20.27 -18.72
CA GLY A 296 -19.97 -19.83 -18.81
C GLY A 296 -18.90 -20.64 -18.07
N MET A 297 -19.09 -21.96 -17.85
CA MET A 297 -18.01 -22.79 -17.32
C MET A 297 -16.89 -22.98 -18.33
N ILE A 298 -15.70 -22.49 -18.02
CA ILE A 298 -14.47 -22.96 -18.67
C ILE A 298 -14.05 -24.24 -17.93
N GLN A 299 -14.18 -25.38 -18.61
CA GLN A 299 -13.57 -26.63 -18.14
C GLN A 299 -12.06 -26.51 -18.23
N SER A 300 -11.39 -26.74 -17.12
CA SER A 300 -9.92 -26.74 -16.97
C SER A 300 -9.27 -27.91 -17.67
#